data_d1159cb745d1cc7ed02390f9b1940615
#
_entry.id   d1159cb745d1cc7ed02390f9b1940615
#
_cell.length_a   1.000
_cell.length_b   1.000
_cell.length_c   1.000
_cell.angle_alpha   90.00
_cell.angle_beta   90.00
_cell.angle_gamma   90.00
#
_symmetry.space_group_name_H-M   'P 1'
#
loop_
_entity.id
_entity.type
_entity.pdbx_description
1 polymer ?
#
loop_
_entity_poly.entity_id
_entity_poly.type
_entity_poly.pdbx_seq_one_letter_code
_entity_poly.pdbx_strand_id
1 'polypeptide(L)'
;RRLFPRLVEAGEQIGALQHEAASLLGLPVGIPVISAGHDTQFALFGAGAQPDEPVLSSGTWEILMVRSAQVNTSLLSRYAGSTCELDSQAGLYNPGMQWLASGVLEWVRKLFWTAETPWQTLIDEARSIPAGAEGVKMHCNLLASQNAGWQGVTLNTTRGHFYRAALEGLTEQLQRNLHTLEKIGHFQASELLLVGGGSRNALWNQIKANVLGIPVKV
;
A
#
# COMPACT_ATOMS: atom_id res chain seq x y z
N ARG A 1 -11.16 28.90 -25.78
CA ARG A 1 -11.60 27.48 -25.66
C ARG A 1 -11.26 27.00 -24.26
N ARG A 2 -12.25 26.45 -23.53
CA ARG A 2 -11.95 25.74 -22.29
C ARG A 2 -11.12 24.51 -22.62
N LEU A 3 -9.92 24.41 -22.06
CA LEU A 3 -9.03 23.24 -22.24
C LEU A 3 -9.47 22.04 -21.39
N PHE A 4 -10.16 22.31 -20.28
CA PHE A 4 -10.63 21.29 -19.34
C PHE A 4 -12.17 21.26 -19.29
N PRO A 5 -12.78 20.07 -19.10
CA PRO A 5 -14.21 19.97 -18.84
C PRO A 5 -14.58 20.61 -17.50
N ARG A 6 -15.88 20.66 -17.17
CA ARG A 6 -16.36 21.04 -15.86
C ARG A 6 -15.82 20.06 -14.80
N LEU A 7 -15.29 20.57 -13.72
CA LEU A 7 -14.96 19.76 -12.55
C LEU A 7 -16.26 19.38 -11.82
N VAL A 8 -16.33 18.16 -11.34
CA VAL A 8 -17.49 17.59 -10.63
C VAL A 8 -17.01 16.89 -9.36
N GLU A 9 -17.87 16.81 -8.37
CA GLU A 9 -17.60 16.06 -7.15
C GLU A 9 -17.84 14.56 -7.37
N ALA A 10 -17.20 13.73 -6.53
CA ALA A 10 -17.46 12.31 -6.51
C ALA A 10 -18.93 12.04 -6.13
N GLY A 11 -19.58 11.13 -6.85
CA GLY A 11 -21.01 10.84 -6.69
C GLY A 11 -21.93 11.74 -7.52
N GLU A 12 -21.42 12.79 -8.17
CA GLU A 12 -22.24 13.64 -9.04
C GLU A 12 -22.58 12.93 -10.36
N GLN A 13 -23.81 13.03 -10.81
CA GLN A 13 -24.21 12.52 -12.12
C GLN A 13 -23.62 13.38 -13.23
N ILE A 14 -22.79 12.77 -14.09
CA ILE A 14 -22.12 13.44 -15.21
C ILE A 14 -22.86 13.24 -16.55
N GLY A 15 -23.82 12.33 -16.58
CA GLY A 15 -24.61 12.05 -17.79
C GLY A 15 -25.50 10.84 -17.61
N ALA A 16 -25.94 10.30 -18.74
CA ALA A 16 -26.71 9.06 -18.81
C ALA A 16 -26.18 8.18 -19.95
N LEU A 17 -26.30 6.86 -19.79
CA LEU A 17 -25.87 5.89 -20.79
C LEU A 17 -26.60 6.10 -22.09
N GLN A 18 -25.90 6.40 -23.15
CA GLN A 18 -26.40 6.66 -24.47
C GLN A 18 -26.75 5.35 -25.18
N HIS A 19 -27.61 5.44 -26.19
CA HIS A 19 -28.14 4.29 -26.92
C HIS A 19 -27.05 3.36 -27.48
N GLU A 20 -26.04 3.93 -28.12
CA GLU A 20 -24.95 3.15 -28.71
C GLU A 20 -24.17 2.35 -27.66
N ALA A 21 -23.76 3.00 -26.56
CA ALA A 21 -23.05 2.35 -25.47
C ALA A 21 -23.95 1.32 -24.73
N ALA A 22 -25.24 1.65 -24.55
CA ALA A 22 -26.21 0.74 -23.94
C ALA A 22 -26.36 -0.55 -24.76
N SER A 23 -26.48 -0.40 -26.10
CA SER A 23 -26.58 -1.54 -27.02
C SER A 23 -25.30 -2.42 -26.96
N LEU A 24 -24.10 -1.80 -26.97
CA LEU A 24 -22.84 -2.52 -26.91
C LEU A 24 -22.67 -3.29 -25.60
N LEU A 25 -23.13 -2.72 -24.49
CA LEU A 25 -22.97 -3.30 -23.15
C LEU A 25 -24.13 -4.23 -22.75
N GLY A 26 -25.18 -4.31 -23.54
CA GLY A 26 -26.40 -5.06 -23.19
C GLY A 26 -27.17 -4.46 -22.00
N LEU A 27 -27.09 -3.14 -21.80
CA LEU A 27 -27.68 -2.42 -20.67
C LEU A 27 -28.86 -1.53 -21.12
N PRO A 28 -29.80 -1.17 -20.21
CA PRO A 28 -30.84 -0.19 -20.52
C PRO A 28 -30.27 1.20 -20.86
N VAL A 29 -30.87 1.89 -21.80
CA VAL A 29 -30.57 3.30 -22.09
C VAL A 29 -30.99 4.18 -20.91
N GLY A 30 -30.23 5.24 -20.65
CA GLY A 30 -30.62 6.23 -19.65
C GLY A 30 -30.14 5.92 -18.23
N ILE A 31 -29.38 4.82 -18.01
CA ILE A 31 -28.73 4.56 -16.70
C ILE A 31 -27.87 5.77 -16.34
N PRO A 32 -27.98 6.32 -15.09
CA PRO A 32 -27.13 7.40 -14.64
C PRO A 32 -25.64 7.01 -14.68
N VAL A 33 -24.82 7.87 -15.27
CA VAL A 33 -23.36 7.77 -15.22
C VAL A 33 -22.87 8.69 -14.12
N ILE A 34 -22.27 8.10 -13.09
CA ILE A 34 -21.88 8.80 -11.88
C ILE A 34 -20.36 9.00 -11.90
N SER A 35 -19.90 10.20 -11.53
CA SER A 35 -18.48 10.46 -11.32
C SER A 35 -17.97 9.65 -10.14
N ALA A 36 -16.82 9.01 -10.31
CA ALA A 36 -16.06 8.42 -9.23
C ALA A 36 -14.71 9.15 -9.10
N GLY A 37 -14.01 8.96 -8.00
CA GLY A 37 -12.63 9.42 -7.81
C GLY A 37 -11.62 8.36 -8.28
N HIS A 38 -10.38 8.56 -7.88
CA HIS A 38 -9.30 7.60 -8.09
C HIS A 38 -9.57 6.31 -7.30
N ASP A 39 -9.22 5.16 -7.85
CA ASP A 39 -9.52 3.85 -7.28
C ASP A 39 -8.94 3.65 -5.87
N THR A 40 -7.76 4.19 -5.60
CA THR A 40 -7.13 4.14 -4.26
C THR A 40 -7.91 4.93 -3.20
N GLN A 41 -8.54 6.08 -3.55
CA GLN A 41 -9.41 6.83 -2.66
C GLN A 41 -10.67 6.05 -2.32
N PHE A 42 -11.25 5.38 -3.33
CA PHE A 42 -12.40 4.52 -3.11
C PHE A 42 -12.06 3.26 -2.32
N ALA A 43 -10.80 2.80 -2.37
CA ALA A 43 -10.33 1.74 -1.48
C ALA A 43 -10.35 2.17 -0.01
N LEU A 44 -9.96 3.42 0.31
CA LEU A 44 -10.09 3.97 1.66
C LEU A 44 -11.55 4.01 2.13
N PHE A 45 -12.43 4.52 1.26
CA PHE A 45 -13.85 4.59 1.54
C PHE A 45 -14.45 3.18 1.70
N GLY A 46 -14.12 2.26 0.80
CA GLY A 46 -14.57 0.87 0.84
C GLY A 46 -14.06 0.07 2.04
N ALA A 47 -12.88 0.42 2.56
CA ALA A 47 -12.33 -0.13 3.79
C ALA A 47 -13.04 0.41 5.05
N GLY A 48 -13.91 1.41 4.91
CA GLY A 48 -14.59 2.06 6.04
C GLY A 48 -13.70 2.98 6.86
N ALA A 49 -12.54 3.38 6.32
CA ALA A 49 -11.58 4.21 7.03
C ALA A 49 -12.19 5.55 7.47
N GLN A 50 -12.04 5.87 8.73
CA GLN A 50 -12.40 7.17 9.30
C GLN A 50 -11.29 8.20 9.05
N PRO A 51 -11.54 9.49 9.21
CA PRO A 51 -10.47 10.48 9.24
C PRO A 51 -9.38 10.09 10.25
N ASP A 52 -8.12 10.30 9.87
CA ASP A 52 -6.91 10.00 10.65
C ASP A 52 -6.65 8.50 10.93
N GLU A 53 -7.39 7.62 10.25
CA GLU A 53 -7.18 6.18 10.28
C GLU A 53 -6.42 5.73 9.01
N PRO A 54 -5.13 5.34 9.12
CA PRO A 54 -4.33 4.96 7.96
C PRO A 54 -4.77 3.63 7.36
N VAL A 55 -4.77 3.57 6.03
CA VAL A 55 -5.03 2.36 5.24
C VAL A 55 -3.79 2.02 4.43
N LEU A 56 -3.37 0.76 4.51
CA LEU A 56 -2.31 0.20 3.68
C LEU A 56 -2.91 -0.73 2.62
N SER A 57 -2.89 -0.29 1.38
CA SER A 57 -3.16 -1.17 0.24
C SER A 57 -1.89 -1.95 -0.09
N SER A 58 -1.87 -3.24 0.25
CA SER A 58 -0.71 -4.12 0.08
C SER A 58 -0.85 -5.00 -1.17
N GLY A 59 -0.22 -4.59 -2.24
CA GLY A 59 -0.15 -5.27 -3.54
C GLY A 59 1.29 -5.35 -4.03
N THR A 60 1.52 -5.36 -5.34
CA THR A 60 2.86 -5.22 -5.95
C THR A 60 3.57 -4.01 -5.38
N TRP A 61 2.86 -2.90 -5.28
CA TRP A 61 3.21 -1.72 -4.49
C TRP A 61 2.45 -1.76 -3.16
N GLU A 62 3.03 -1.24 -2.11
CA GLU A 62 2.30 -0.79 -0.93
C GLU A 62 2.02 0.70 -1.09
N ILE A 63 0.75 1.06 -0.84
CA ILE A 63 0.27 2.43 -0.86
C ILE A 63 -0.37 2.69 0.50
N LEU A 64 0.31 3.53 1.29
CA LEU A 64 -0.17 3.95 2.60
C LEU A 64 -0.83 5.30 2.46
N MET A 65 -2.08 5.43 2.87
CA MET A 65 -2.85 6.66 2.78
C MET A 65 -3.68 6.88 4.05
N VAL A 66 -4.06 8.12 4.25
CA VAL A 66 -4.98 8.52 5.32
C VAL A 66 -5.96 9.57 4.79
N ARG A 67 -7.13 9.64 5.40
CA ARG A 67 -8.09 10.72 5.18
C ARG A 67 -7.83 11.80 6.21
N SER A 68 -7.44 13.01 5.79
CA SER A 68 -7.09 14.08 6.72
C SER A 68 -7.68 15.43 6.31
N ALA A 69 -8.14 16.20 7.29
CA ALA A 69 -8.62 17.57 7.07
C ALA A 69 -7.45 18.59 6.89
N GLN A 70 -6.23 18.19 7.23
CA GLN A 70 -5.06 19.05 7.17
C GLN A 70 -3.89 18.33 6.52
N VAL A 71 -3.14 19.03 5.67
CA VAL A 71 -1.95 18.49 5.02
C VAL A 71 -0.82 19.50 5.03
N ASN A 72 0.32 19.10 5.55
CA ASN A 72 1.55 19.89 5.45
C ASN A 72 2.21 19.68 4.08
N THR A 73 1.84 20.52 3.12
CA THR A 73 2.36 20.42 1.75
C THR A 73 3.86 20.68 1.63
N SER A 74 4.44 21.47 2.56
CA SER A 74 5.89 21.71 2.60
C SER A 74 6.67 20.47 2.99
N LEU A 75 6.13 19.62 3.85
CA LEU A 75 6.71 18.32 4.17
C LEU A 75 6.47 17.33 3.04
N LEU A 76 5.26 17.28 2.52
CA LEU A 76 4.89 16.36 1.42
C LEU A 76 5.89 16.46 0.26
N SER A 77 6.23 17.66 -0.18
CA SER A 77 7.13 17.89 -1.31
C SER A 77 8.59 17.42 -1.09
N ARG A 78 8.96 17.11 0.15
CA ARG A 78 10.34 16.68 0.50
C ARG A 78 10.55 15.17 0.40
N TYR A 79 9.49 14.39 0.33
CA TYR A 79 9.57 12.93 0.36
C TYR A 79 9.24 12.33 -1.01
N ALA A 80 10.20 11.63 -1.60
CA ALA A 80 9.97 10.87 -2.82
C ALA A 80 8.90 9.79 -2.62
N GLY A 81 7.99 9.63 -3.57
CA GLY A 81 6.89 8.68 -3.48
C GLY A 81 5.69 9.18 -2.65
N SER A 82 5.73 10.42 -2.14
CA SER A 82 4.57 11.03 -1.49
C SER A 82 3.60 11.58 -2.54
N THR A 83 2.32 11.46 -2.23
CA THR A 83 1.21 12.00 -3.03
C THR A 83 0.21 12.70 -2.13
N CYS A 84 -0.63 13.54 -2.71
CA CYS A 84 -1.79 14.07 -2.00
C CYS A 84 -2.90 14.29 -3.03
N GLU A 85 -4.02 13.67 -2.78
CA GLU A 85 -5.20 13.76 -3.62
C GLU A 85 -6.36 14.38 -2.82
N LEU A 86 -7.40 14.82 -3.52
CA LEU A 86 -8.65 15.20 -2.86
C LEU A 86 -9.40 13.93 -2.47
N ASP A 87 -9.96 13.91 -1.26
CA ASP A 87 -10.83 12.82 -0.82
C ASP A 87 -12.16 12.85 -1.58
N SER A 88 -12.87 11.71 -1.61
CA SER A 88 -14.24 11.60 -2.10
C SER A 88 -15.23 12.44 -1.28
N GLN A 89 -14.88 12.81 -0.06
CA GLN A 89 -15.65 13.69 0.79
C GLN A 89 -15.04 15.09 0.77
N ALA A 90 -15.85 16.11 0.47
CA ALA A 90 -15.43 17.49 0.43
C ALA A 90 -14.78 17.93 1.76
N GLY A 91 -13.66 18.65 1.66
CA GLY A 91 -12.92 19.16 2.82
C GLY A 91 -11.88 18.19 3.38
N LEU A 92 -11.76 16.98 2.86
CA LEU A 92 -10.71 16.04 3.20
C LEU A 92 -9.71 15.88 2.04
N TYR A 93 -8.51 15.48 2.42
CA TYR A 93 -7.39 15.16 1.53
C TYR A 93 -6.90 13.75 1.81
N ASN A 94 -6.27 13.14 0.81
CA ASN A 94 -5.62 11.84 0.95
C ASN A 94 -4.10 11.99 0.75
N PRO A 95 -3.36 12.47 1.75
CA PRO A 95 -1.91 12.33 1.71
C PRO A 95 -1.53 10.87 1.79
N GLY A 96 -0.54 10.49 1.00
CA GLY A 96 -0.11 9.10 0.89
C GLY A 96 1.35 8.94 0.53
N MET A 97 1.85 7.73 0.68
CA MET A 97 3.20 7.31 0.30
C MET A 97 3.14 5.94 -0.35
N GLN A 98 3.96 5.72 -1.38
CA GLN A 98 4.00 4.46 -2.11
C GLN A 98 5.43 3.95 -2.29
N TRP A 99 5.57 2.63 -2.29
CA TRP A 99 6.85 1.94 -2.54
C TRP A 99 6.63 0.53 -3.07
N LEU A 100 7.63 -0.01 -3.75
CA LEU A 100 7.60 -1.39 -4.23
C LEU A 100 7.65 -2.36 -3.04
N ALA A 101 6.72 -3.29 -2.94
CA ALA A 101 6.58 -4.18 -1.80
C ALA A 101 6.44 -5.67 -2.19
N SER A 102 5.25 -6.18 -2.51
CA SER A 102 5.14 -7.58 -2.94
C SER A 102 5.92 -7.87 -4.22
N GLY A 103 6.22 -6.84 -5.02
CA GLY A 103 7.15 -6.98 -6.14
C GLY A 103 8.58 -7.35 -5.71
N VAL A 104 9.04 -6.84 -4.55
CA VAL A 104 10.30 -7.27 -3.94
C VAL A 104 10.22 -8.71 -3.48
N LEU A 105 9.11 -9.11 -2.83
CA LEU A 105 8.91 -10.48 -2.37
C LEU A 105 8.84 -11.49 -3.54
N GLU A 106 8.20 -11.11 -4.64
CA GLU A 106 8.19 -11.91 -5.86
C GLU A 106 9.60 -12.02 -6.48
N TRP A 107 10.38 -10.95 -6.45
CA TRP A 107 11.79 -10.99 -6.88
C TRP A 107 12.60 -11.94 -5.99
N VAL A 108 12.47 -11.87 -4.66
CA VAL A 108 13.14 -12.79 -3.72
C VAL A 108 12.71 -14.24 -3.98
N ARG A 109 11.42 -14.47 -4.23
CA ARG A 109 10.90 -15.79 -4.59
C ARG A 109 11.62 -16.36 -5.82
N LYS A 110 11.73 -15.57 -6.89
CA LYS A 110 12.41 -15.99 -8.14
C LYS A 110 13.88 -16.32 -7.96
N LEU A 111 14.56 -15.74 -6.96
CA LEU A 111 15.97 -16.04 -6.69
C LEU A 111 16.17 -17.39 -6.02
N PHE A 112 15.25 -17.84 -5.16
CA PHE A 112 15.48 -18.94 -4.25
C PHE A 112 14.49 -20.11 -4.35
N TRP A 113 13.37 -19.94 -5.07
CA TRP A 113 12.35 -20.96 -5.25
C TRP A 113 11.94 -21.10 -6.71
N THR A 114 11.34 -22.23 -7.04
CA THR A 114 10.75 -22.42 -8.39
C THR A 114 9.38 -21.74 -8.50
N ALA A 115 8.92 -21.54 -9.74
CA ALA A 115 7.62 -20.92 -10.00
C ALA A 115 6.44 -21.73 -9.42
N GLU A 116 6.61 -23.03 -9.29
CA GLU A 116 5.60 -23.98 -8.78
C GLU A 116 5.54 -24.00 -7.24
N THR A 117 6.56 -23.43 -6.55
CA THR A 117 6.58 -23.45 -5.09
C THR A 117 5.43 -22.59 -4.54
N PRO A 118 4.53 -23.16 -3.72
CA PRO A 118 3.45 -22.42 -3.11
C PRO A 118 3.96 -21.30 -2.20
N TRP A 119 3.29 -20.17 -2.19
CA TRP A 119 3.63 -19.06 -1.28
C TRP A 119 3.67 -19.47 0.19
N GLN A 120 2.82 -20.38 0.58
CA GLN A 120 2.77 -20.89 1.95
C GLN A 120 4.09 -21.52 2.38
N THR A 121 4.80 -22.22 1.48
CA THR A 121 6.13 -22.79 1.77
C THR A 121 7.14 -21.70 2.15
N LEU A 122 7.19 -20.59 1.41
CA LEU A 122 8.07 -19.48 1.70
C LEU A 122 7.75 -18.85 3.06
N ILE A 123 6.46 -18.70 3.32
CA ILE A 123 5.95 -18.14 4.59
C ILE A 123 6.33 -19.03 5.77
N ASP A 124 6.20 -20.36 5.63
CA ASP A 124 6.50 -21.31 6.69
C ASP A 124 8.00 -21.42 6.95
N GLU A 125 8.83 -21.41 5.90
CA GLU A 125 10.28 -21.35 6.04
C GLU A 125 10.72 -20.05 6.77
N ALA A 126 10.15 -18.88 6.41
CA ALA A 126 10.45 -17.64 7.09
C ALA A 126 9.92 -17.59 8.54
N ARG A 127 8.79 -18.26 8.80
CA ARG A 127 8.22 -18.35 10.15
C ARG A 127 9.11 -19.14 11.10
N SER A 128 9.85 -20.14 10.61
CA SER A 128 10.80 -20.90 11.41
C SER A 128 12.03 -20.07 11.83
N ILE A 129 12.27 -18.93 11.18
CA ILE A 129 13.40 -18.04 11.49
C ILE A 129 12.98 -17.04 12.56
N PRO A 130 13.76 -16.83 13.62
CA PRO A 130 13.47 -15.86 14.68
C PRO A 130 13.37 -14.42 14.15
N ALA A 131 12.75 -13.55 14.93
CA ALA A 131 12.73 -12.11 14.66
C ALA A 131 14.16 -11.56 14.56
N GLY A 132 14.39 -10.65 13.61
CA GLY A 132 15.69 -10.13 13.27
C GLY A 132 16.50 -11.03 12.32
N ALA A 133 15.87 -12.12 11.82
CA ALA A 133 16.43 -13.04 10.82
C ALA A 133 17.89 -13.45 11.13
N GLU A 134 18.22 -13.67 12.42
CA GLU A 134 19.57 -14.00 12.92
C GLU A 134 20.67 -13.03 12.45
N GLY A 135 20.31 -11.75 12.29
CA GLY A 135 21.21 -10.68 11.86
C GLY A 135 21.23 -10.44 10.36
N VAL A 136 20.52 -11.23 9.56
CA VAL A 136 20.35 -10.96 8.13
C VAL A 136 19.38 -9.80 7.97
N LYS A 137 19.79 -8.74 7.27
CA LYS A 137 18.96 -7.57 6.99
C LYS A 137 18.84 -7.35 5.49
N MET A 138 17.68 -6.87 5.04
CA MET A 138 17.47 -6.50 3.65
C MET A 138 17.20 -5.01 3.49
N HIS A 139 17.97 -4.37 2.60
CA HIS A 139 17.68 -3.03 2.09
C HIS A 139 16.80 -3.15 0.85
N CYS A 140 15.51 -2.81 1.00
CA CYS A 140 14.46 -3.11 0.01
C CYS A 140 14.34 -2.08 -1.12
N ASN A 141 15.09 -0.98 -1.12
CA ASN A 141 14.99 0.05 -2.17
C ASN A 141 15.71 -0.37 -3.45
N LEU A 142 15.16 -1.37 -4.14
CA LEU A 142 15.73 -1.94 -5.37
C LEU A 142 15.62 -1.02 -6.60
N LEU A 143 14.77 0.01 -6.55
CA LEU A 143 14.56 0.92 -7.69
C LEU A 143 15.54 2.11 -7.70
N ALA A 144 16.00 2.54 -6.54
CA ALA A 144 16.75 3.79 -6.42
C ALA A 144 18.12 3.64 -5.75
N SER A 145 18.44 2.50 -5.14
CA SER A 145 19.68 2.32 -4.38
C SER A 145 20.61 1.31 -5.03
N GLN A 146 21.87 1.71 -5.24
CA GLN A 146 22.95 0.78 -5.64
C GLN A 146 23.35 -0.18 -4.50
N ASN A 147 22.90 0.10 -3.26
CA ASN A 147 23.20 -0.68 -2.07
C ASN A 147 22.01 -1.55 -1.61
N ALA A 148 21.03 -1.78 -2.49
CA ALA A 148 19.92 -2.69 -2.21
C ALA A 148 20.43 -4.14 -2.19
N GLY A 149 19.87 -4.95 -1.26
CA GLY A 149 20.27 -6.35 -1.09
C GLY A 149 20.35 -6.75 0.36
N TRP A 150 21.06 -7.86 0.63
CA TRP A 150 21.20 -8.40 1.98
C TRP A 150 22.57 -8.14 2.58
N GLN A 151 22.56 -7.97 3.90
CA GLN A 151 23.75 -7.88 4.76
C GLN A 151 23.65 -8.91 5.89
N GLY A 152 24.77 -9.23 6.55
CA GLY A 152 24.80 -10.17 7.66
C GLY A 152 24.68 -11.64 7.25
N VAL A 153 24.90 -11.96 5.99
CA VAL A 153 24.84 -13.33 5.45
C VAL A 153 26.03 -14.15 5.94
N THR A 154 25.78 -15.37 6.39
CA THR A 154 26.76 -16.34 6.86
C THR A 154 26.58 -17.69 6.15
N LEU A 155 27.46 -18.66 6.41
CA LEU A 155 27.32 -20.03 5.88
C LEU A 155 26.08 -20.76 6.40
N ASN A 156 25.48 -20.32 7.50
CA ASN A 156 24.26 -20.89 8.06
C ASN A 156 22.98 -20.22 7.52
N THR A 157 23.13 -19.16 6.72
CA THR A 157 21.97 -18.44 6.16
C THR A 157 21.25 -19.32 5.13
N THR A 158 19.95 -19.49 5.33
CA THR A 158 19.07 -20.24 4.44
C THR A 158 18.15 -19.27 3.66
N ARG A 159 17.45 -19.77 2.65
CA ARG A 159 16.48 -18.97 1.90
C ARG A 159 15.34 -18.44 2.77
N GLY A 160 14.98 -19.13 3.85
CA GLY A 160 14.03 -18.65 4.86
C GLY A 160 14.49 -17.36 5.53
N HIS A 161 15.79 -17.22 5.81
CA HIS A 161 16.37 -15.97 6.35
C HIS A 161 16.24 -14.81 5.35
N PHE A 162 16.52 -15.05 4.07
CA PHE A 162 16.40 -14.02 3.03
C PHE A 162 14.97 -13.51 2.90
N TYR A 163 14.00 -14.42 2.93
CA TYR A 163 12.59 -14.03 2.84
C TYR A 163 12.11 -13.34 4.12
N ARG A 164 12.52 -13.83 5.30
CA ARG A 164 12.23 -13.19 6.59
C ARG A 164 12.80 -11.78 6.65
N ALA A 165 14.05 -11.59 6.28
CA ALA A 165 14.71 -10.28 6.23
C ALA A 165 14.02 -9.32 5.23
N ALA A 166 13.49 -9.84 4.12
CA ALA A 166 12.71 -9.03 3.18
C ALA A 166 11.39 -8.54 3.79
N LEU A 167 10.65 -9.41 4.48
CA LEU A 167 9.41 -9.03 5.19
C LEU A 167 9.70 -7.95 6.25
N GLU A 168 10.77 -8.12 7.02
CA GLU A 168 11.17 -7.18 8.07
C GLU A 168 11.63 -5.84 7.49
N GLY A 169 12.49 -5.85 6.46
CA GLY A 169 12.99 -4.64 5.82
C GLY A 169 11.89 -3.80 5.15
N LEU A 170 10.90 -4.45 4.51
CA LEU A 170 9.72 -3.78 3.97
C LEU A 170 8.85 -3.19 5.09
N THR A 171 8.76 -3.88 6.22
CA THR A 171 7.99 -3.40 7.38
C THR A 171 8.68 -2.22 8.07
N GLU A 172 10.01 -2.20 8.16
CA GLU A 172 10.76 -1.03 8.62
C GLU A 172 10.54 0.18 7.70
N GLN A 173 10.44 -0.04 6.39
CA GLN A 173 10.11 1.02 5.44
C GLN A 173 8.69 1.53 5.67
N LEU A 174 7.72 0.64 5.88
CA LEU A 174 6.35 1.02 6.27
C LEU A 174 6.34 1.88 7.54
N GLN A 175 7.09 1.51 8.57
CA GLN A 175 7.19 2.26 9.82
C GLN A 175 7.70 3.69 9.59
N ARG A 176 8.78 3.83 8.83
CA ARG A 176 9.33 5.16 8.47
C ARG A 176 8.32 6.00 7.69
N ASN A 177 7.63 5.38 6.75
CA ASN A 177 6.62 6.04 5.93
C ASN A 177 5.39 6.45 6.75
N LEU A 178 4.94 5.60 7.69
CA LEU A 178 3.85 5.93 8.60
C LEU A 178 4.21 7.14 9.48
N HIS A 179 5.37 7.14 10.13
CA HIS A 179 5.83 8.29 10.92
C HIS A 179 5.96 9.59 10.10
N THR A 180 6.31 9.45 8.82
CA THR A 180 6.35 10.61 7.92
C THR A 180 4.94 11.10 7.59
N LEU A 181 4.03 10.18 7.31
CA LEU A 181 2.64 10.49 6.97
C LEU A 181 1.89 11.11 8.16
N GLU A 182 2.14 10.64 9.39
CA GLU A 182 1.63 11.23 10.62
C GLU A 182 1.98 12.72 10.75
N LYS A 183 3.23 13.07 10.40
CA LYS A 183 3.68 14.48 10.39
C LYS A 183 3.06 15.29 9.26
N ILE A 184 2.85 14.67 8.09
CA ILE A 184 2.22 15.33 6.94
C ILE A 184 0.74 15.59 7.20
N GLY A 185 0.01 14.62 7.74
CA GLY A 185 -1.42 14.67 7.97
C GLY A 185 -1.82 15.18 9.36
N HIS A 186 -0.84 15.48 10.25
CA HIS A 186 -1.09 15.92 11.64
C HIS A 186 -1.96 14.95 12.45
N PHE A 187 -1.73 13.64 12.34
CA PHE A 187 -2.42 12.61 13.07
C PHE A 187 -1.44 11.67 13.80
N GLN A 188 -1.97 10.80 14.64
CA GLN A 188 -1.23 9.67 15.22
C GLN A 188 -2.04 8.39 15.01
N ALA A 189 -1.40 7.42 14.38
CA ALA A 189 -2.03 6.14 14.09
C ALA A 189 -2.26 5.33 15.38
N SER A 190 -3.49 4.92 15.62
CA SER A 190 -3.85 3.98 16.70
C SER A 190 -4.03 2.55 16.21
N GLU A 191 -4.23 2.38 14.92
CA GLU A 191 -4.34 1.10 14.22
C GLU A 191 -4.01 1.28 12.74
N LEU A 192 -3.81 0.19 12.01
CA LEU A 192 -3.60 0.17 10.57
C LEU A 192 -4.62 -0.75 9.91
N LEU A 193 -5.43 -0.22 9.00
CA LEU A 193 -6.27 -1.03 8.12
C LEU A 193 -5.45 -1.56 6.95
N LEU A 194 -5.53 -2.87 6.71
CA LEU A 194 -4.75 -3.54 5.68
C LEU A 194 -5.67 -4.18 4.64
N VAL A 195 -5.55 -3.75 3.40
CA VAL A 195 -6.30 -4.30 2.26
C VAL A 195 -5.37 -4.83 1.17
N GLY A 196 -5.92 -5.53 0.19
CA GLY A 196 -5.17 -6.05 -0.94
C GLY A 196 -4.59 -7.46 -0.72
N GLY A 197 -3.90 -7.98 -1.73
CA GLY A 197 -3.41 -9.36 -1.74
C GLY A 197 -2.38 -9.70 -0.67
N GLY A 198 -1.54 -8.72 -0.28
CA GLY A 198 -0.53 -8.88 0.77
C GLY A 198 -1.12 -9.12 2.16
N SER A 199 -2.37 -8.73 2.40
CA SER A 199 -3.08 -8.96 3.65
C SER A 199 -3.29 -10.45 3.98
N ARG A 200 -3.16 -11.32 3.00
CA ARG A 200 -3.27 -12.79 3.18
C ARG A 200 -2.04 -13.40 3.84
N ASN A 201 -0.91 -12.68 3.91
CA ASN A 201 0.30 -13.17 4.56
C ASN A 201 0.25 -12.90 6.07
N ALA A 202 -0.29 -13.85 6.84
CA ALA A 202 -0.45 -13.72 8.29
C ALA A 202 0.88 -13.49 9.03
N LEU A 203 2.00 -14.06 8.56
CA LEU A 203 3.32 -13.79 9.15
C LEU A 203 3.72 -12.33 8.97
N TRP A 204 3.53 -11.77 7.77
CA TRP A 204 3.87 -10.38 7.50
C TRP A 204 2.97 -9.40 8.27
N ASN A 205 1.68 -9.74 8.40
CA ASN A 205 0.75 -8.95 9.21
C ASN A 205 1.20 -8.90 10.68
N GLN A 206 1.64 -10.05 11.23
CA GLN A 206 2.19 -10.10 12.59
C GLN A 206 3.49 -9.29 12.74
N ILE A 207 4.39 -9.35 11.74
CA ILE A 207 5.61 -8.55 11.73
C ILE A 207 5.25 -7.05 11.71
N LYS A 208 4.29 -6.65 10.86
CA LYS A 208 3.79 -5.26 10.80
C LYS A 208 3.26 -4.80 12.16
N ALA A 209 2.38 -5.57 12.78
CA ALA A 209 1.84 -5.24 14.10
C ALA A 209 2.93 -5.09 15.17
N ASN A 210 3.90 -6.01 15.19
CA ASN A 210 5.00 -5.98 16.16
C ASN A 210 5.92 -4.76 15.97
N VAL A 211 6.29 -4.44 14.73
CA VAL A 211 7.20 -3.32 14.41
C VAL A 211 6.52 -1.98 14.60
N LEU A 212 5.26 -1.86 14.22
CA LEU A 212 4.50 -0.61 14.36
C LEU A 212 4.04 -0.37 15.81
N GLY A 213 3.88 -1.43 16.60
CA GLY A 213 3.35 -1.33 17.97
C GLY A 213 1.85 -1.00 18.03
N ILE A 214 1.12 -1.16 16.93
CA ILE A 214 -0.32 -0.91 16.83
C ILE A 214 -1.02 -2.11 16.18
N PRO A 215 -2.34 -2.30 16.43
CA PRO A 215 -3.12 -3.33 15.77
C PRO A 215 -3.12 -3.18 14.23
N VAL A 216 -3.05 -4.31 13.54
CA VAL A 216 -3.23 -4.41 12.08
C VAL A 216 -4.53 -5.17 11.83
N LYS A 217 -5.52 -4.51 11.27
CA LYS A 217 -6.83 -5.07 10.90
C LYS A 217 -6.87 -5.41 9.41
N VAL A 218 -7.48 -6.51 9.03
CA VAL A 218 -7.65 -6.99 7.66
C VAL A 218 -9.12 -7.02 7.30
#